data_a411b83516194b84836d2438528e2dda
#
_entry.id   a411b83516194b84836d2438528e2dda
#
_cell.length_a   1.000
_cell.length_b   1.000
_cell.length_c   1.000
_cell.angle_alpha   90.00
_cell.angle_beta   90.00
_cell.angle_gamma   90.00
#
_symmetry.space_group_name_H-M   'P 1'
#
loop_
_entity.id
_entity.type
_entity.pdbx_description
1 polymer ?
#
loop_
_entity_poly.entity_id
_entity_poly.type
_entity_poly.pdbx_seq_one_letter_code
_entity_poly.pdbx_strand_id
1 'polypeptide(L)'
;MNENLTRRHFLAATGTAALAAATTSALAAEGGSGGKPLKILGVSCSPRKGMTTAKAVQAALDAAKNSDARIQVELIDLGGLNIAPWSPKPPEDDMKDILPKFQDPALGGVIIGSPCYFRSLSGLAKCFLERLAPLREPKMVLADKPFGVVTVGTFRNGGQELTIEQIQAILLCYGMIPAGGRPPAFQGGTVLSTKDEISGDELGLGTARNTGLRVADLALRLA
;
A
#
# COMPACT_ATOMS: atom_id res chain seq x y z
N MET A 1 -25.78 45.27 -2.98
CA MET A 1 -24.36 45.65 -2.78
C MET A 1 -23.56 44.38 -2.78
N ASN A 2 -22.90 44.07 -3.90
CA ASN A 2 -22.05 42.86 -4.05
C ASN A 2 -20.62 43.25 -3.68
N GLU A 3 -20.14 42.72 -2.55
CA GLU A 3 -18.72 42.82 -2.25
C GLU A 3 -17.98 41.73 -3.02
N ASN A 4 -17.21 42.14 -4.01
CA ASN A 4 -16.29 41.30 -4.75
C ASN A 4 -15.16 40.86 -3.82
N LEU A 5 -15.17 39.61 -3.37
CA LEU A 5 -14.06 38.97 -2.72
C LEU A 5 -12.91 38.83 -3.74
N THR A 6 -11.89 39.66 -3.61
CA THR A 6 -10.71 39.62 -4.47
C THR A 6 -9.76 38.47 -4.10
N ARG A 7 -9.00 37.96 -5.06
CA ARG A 7 -7.95 36.93 -4.87
C ARG A 7 -7.00 37.22 -3.69
N ARG A 8 -6.80 38.51 -3.35
CA ARG A 8 -5.97 38.93 -2.23
C ARG A 8 -6.56 38.54 -0.87
N HIS A 9 -7.89 38.58 -0.72
CA HIS A 9 -8.54 38.17 0.53
C HIS A 9 -8.53 36.68 0.75
N PHE A 10 -8.55 35.88 -0.33
CA PHE A 10 -8.42 34.42 -0.23
C PHE A 10 -7.02 33.99 0.23
N LEU A 11 -5.95 34.65 -0.25
CA LEU A 11 -4.58 34.35 0.15
C LEU A 11 -4.23 34.85 1.56
N ALA A 12 -4.89 35.89 2.06
CA ALA A 12 -4.70 36.38 3.43
C ALA A 12 -5.37 35.46 4.47
N ALA A 13 -6.47 34.79 4.12
CA ALA A 13 -7.17 33.88 5.02
C ALA A 13 -6.46 32.52 5.20
N THR A 14 -5.57 32.14 4.27
CA THR A 14 -4.80 30.90 4.36
C THR A 14 -3.47 31.01 5.09
N GLY A 15 -3.01 32.24 5.38
CA GLY A 15 -1.70 32.49 6.01
C GLY A 15 -1.68 32.45 7.54
N THR A 16 -2.83 32.48 8.22
CA THR A 16 -2.91 32.54 9.69
C THR A 16 -3.39 31.25 10.38
N ALA A 17 -3.67 30.19 9.62
CA ALA A 17 -4.08 28.90 10.17
C ALA A 17 -2.91 27.92 10.44
N ALA A 18 -1.66 28.34 10.25
CA ALA A 18 -0.51 27.44 10.30
C ALA A 18 0.21 27.40 11.67
N LEU A 19 -0.29 28.02 12.73
CA LEU A 19 0.39 28.04 14.02
C LEU A 19 -0.46 27.61 15.22
N ALA A 20 -1.51 26.83 15.04
CA ALA A 20 -2.32 26.31 16.14
C ALA A 20 -2.67 24.84 15.96
N ALA A 21 -1.65 23.98 15.86
CA ALA A 21 -1.86 22.55 15.87
C ALA A 21 -0.68 21.81 16.48
N ALA A 22 -0.37 22.13 17.73
CA ALA A 22 0.56 21.34 18.53
C ALA A 22 0.07 21.22 19.98
N THR A 23 -1.19 20.80 20.14
CA THR A 23 -1.63 20.14 21.35
C THR A 23 -2.32 18.85 20.94
N THR A 24 -1.54 17.86 20.61
CA THR A 24 -2.00 16.48 20.60
C THR A 24 -2.38 16.12 22.02
N SER A 25 -3.67 16.17 22.33
CA SER A 25 -4.24 15.36 23.39
C SER A 25 -3.85 13.91 23.11
N ALA A 26 -2.91 13.41 23.89
CA ALA A 26 -2.75 11.99 24.11
C ALA A 26 -4.04 11.54 24.84
N LEU A 27 -5.11 11.27 24.10
CA LEU A 27 -6.14 10.35 24.54
C LEU A 27 -5.48 8.98 24.47
N ALA A 28 -4.88 8.57 25.58
CA ALA A 28 -4.63 7.18 25.85
C ALA A 28 -5.97 6.46 25.66
N ALA A 29 -6.10 5.75 24.57
CA ALA A 29 -7.19 4.80 24.38
C ALA A 29 -6.96 3.65 25.35
N GLU A 30 -7.45 3.81 26.58
CA GLU A 30 -7.82 2.66 27.42
C GLU A 30 -9.04 2.03 26.74
N GLY A 31 -8.78 1.03 25.92
CA GLY A 31 -9.81 0.26 25.24
C GLY A 31 -9.22 -1.05 24.80
N GLY A 32 -9.12 -2.00 25.72
CA GLY A 32 -8.95 -3.39 25.37
C GLY A 32 -10.14 -3.84 24.51
N SER A 33 -10.11 -3.55 23.20
CA SER A 33 -11.09 -4.09 22.27
C SER A 33 -10.72 -5.55 22.02
N GLY A 34 -11.49 -6.46 22.60
CA GLY A 34 -11.38 -7.92 22.41
C GLY A 34 -11.73 -8.37 20.98
N GLY A 35 -11.32 -7.63 19.97
CA GLY A 35 -11.47 -7.99 18.56
C GLY A 35 -10.44 -9.02 18.13
N LYS A 36 -10.80 -9.84 17.12
CA LYS A 36 -9.89 -10.82 16.54
C LYS A 36 -8.67 -10.12 15.91
N PRO A 37 -7.47 -10.75 15.98
CA PRO A 37 -6.32 -10.23 15.28
C PRO A 37 -6.55 -10.21 13.76
N LEU A 38 -6.05 -9.17 13.11
CA LEU A 38 -6.11 -8.96 11.65
C LEU A 38 -4.70 -8.94 11.09
N LYS A 39 -4.48 -9.68 10.01
CA LYS A 39 -3.21 -9.72 9.32
C LYS A 39 -3.21 -8.80 8.09
N ILE A 40 -2.20 -7.97 7.94
CA ILE A 40 -1.93 -7.23 6.71
C ILE A 40 -0.70 -7.84 6.05
N LEU A 41 -0.87 -8.32 4.82
CA LEU A 41 0.23 -8.82 4.00
C LEU A 41 0.83 -7.68 3.18
N GLY A 42 2.15 -7.50 3.27
CA GLY A 42 2.90 -6.69 2.33
C GLY A 42 3.59 -7.58 1.32
N VAL A 43 3.54 -7.23 0.04
CA VAL A 43 4.23 -7.98 -1.02
C VAL A 43 5.18 -7.06 -1.75
N SER A 44 6.47 -7.34 -1.69
CA SER A 44 7.49 -6.66 -2.49
C SER A 44 7.68 -7.39 -3.82
N CYS A 45 7.23 -6.79 -4.91
CA CYS A 45 7.32 -7.35 -6.25
C CYS A 45 8.59 -6.87 -7.01
N SER A 46 9.67 -6.61 -6.28
CA SER A 46 10.97 -6.31 -6.87
C SER A 46 11.73 -7.61 -7.17
N PRO A 47 12.36 -7.75 -8.34
CA PRO A 47 13.25 -8.89 -8.60
C PRO A 47 14.50 -8.88 -7.70
N ARG A 48 14.81 -7.74 -7.06
CA ARG A 48 15.96 -7.58 -6.16
C ARG A 48 15.51 -7.73 -4.72
N LYS A 49 15.86 -8.85 -4.09
CA LYS A 49 15.49 -9.18 -2.71
C LYS A 49 16.05 -8.16 -1.71
N GLY A 50 15.23 -7.76 -0.75
CA GLY A 50 15.61 -6.88 0.37
C GLY A 50 15.94 -5.44 -0.02
N MET A 51 15.73 -5.05 -1.28
CA MET A 51 16.07 -3.71 -1.76
C MET A 51 14.96 -2.68 -1.50
N THR A 52 15.04 -1.56 -2.16
CA THR A 52 14.25 -0.34 -1.89
C THR A 52 12.74 -0.56 -1.88
N THR A 53 12.20 -1.43 -2.73
CA THR A 53 10.76 -1.76 -2.73
C THR A 53 10.37 -2.52 -1.46
N ALA A 54 11.16 -3.51 -1.04
CA ALA A 54 10.90 -4.24 0.20
C ALA A 54 10.97 -3.31 1.41
N LYS A 55 11.98 -2.43 1.47
CA LYS A 55 12.12 -1.41 2.52
C LYS A 55 10.91 -0.44 2.56
N ALA A 56 10.40 -0.01 1.39
CA ALA A 56 9.25 0.89 1.31
C ALA A 56 7.94 0.20 1.75
N VAL A 57 7.73 -1.06 1.35
CA VAL A 57 6.59 -1.86 1.83
C VAL A 57 6.70 -2.11 3.33
N GLN A 58 7.90 -2.41 3.84
CA GLN A 58 8.11 -2.59 5.27
C GLN A 58 7.76 -1.32 6.06
N ALA A 59 8.14 -0.13 5.57
CA ALA A 59 7.78 1.13 6.22
C ALA A 59 6.25 1.32 6.30
N ALA A 60 5.50 0.90 5.27
CA ALA A 60 4.04 0.91 5.28
C ALA A 60 3.47 -0.12 6.27
N LEU A 61 4.04 -1.32 6.32
CA LEU A 61 3.64 -2.38 7.25
C LEU A 61 3.90 -1.98 8.71
N ASP A 62 5.05 -1.37 8.99
CA ASP A 62 5.38 -0.91 10.35
C ASP A 62 4.41 0.17 10.82
N ALA A 63 4.04 1.10 9.94
CA ALA A 63 3.03 2.11 10.25
C ALA A 63 1.65 1.46 10.53
N ALA A 64 1.25 0.49 9.72
CA ALA A 64 0.02 -0.27 9.94
C ALA A 64 0.03 -1.00 11.29
N LYS A 65 1.11 -1.74 11.59
CA LYS A 65 1.29 -2.49 12.84
C LYS A 65 1.18 -1.61 14.08
N ASN A 66 1.78 -0.42 14.02
CA ASN A 66 1.80 0.51 15.13
C ASN A 66 0.49 1.29 15.33
N SER A 67 -0.49 1.12 14.45
CA SER A 67 -1.77 1.84 14.53
C SER A 67 -2.80 1.20 15.47
N ASP A 68 -2.75 -0.12 15.65
CA ASP A 68 -3.69 -0.85 16.52
C ASP A 68 -3.06 -2.19 16.95
N ALA A 69 -3.23 -2.58 18.21
CA ALA A 69 -2.66 -3.81 18.78
C ALA A 69 -3.16 -5.11 18.13
N ARG A 70 -4.31 -5.08 17.45
CA ARG A 70 -4.86 -6.23 16.71
C ARG A 70 -4.17 -6.46 15.36
N ILE A 71 -3.44 -5.48 14.84
CA ILE A 71 -2.80 -5.59 13.54
C ILE A 71 -1.51 -6.39 13.63
N GLN A 72 -1.48 -7.49 12.91
CA GLN A 72 -0.28 -8.28 12.64
C GLN A 72 0.14 -8.04 11.19
N VAL A 73 1.43 -8.06 10.93
CA VAL A 73 1.96 -7.81 9.57
C VAL A 73 2.94 -8.90 9.16
N GLU A 74 2.97 -9.17 7.87
CA GLU A 74 3.93 -10.09 7.27
C GLU A 74 4.38 -9.53 5.92
N LEU A 75 5.70 -9.49 5.68
CA LEU A 75 6.29 -9.14 4.40
C LEU A 75 6.59 -10.39 3.59
N ILE A 76 6.09 -10.45 2.36
CA ILE A 76 6.45 -11.44 1.34
C ILE A 76 7.35 -10.71 0.33
N ASP A 77 8.63 -11.05 0.29
CA ASP A 77 9.57 -10.50 -0.69
C ASP A 77 9.74 -11.49 -1.84
N LEU A 78 9.24 -11.12 -3.01
CA LEU A 78 9.30 -11.97 -4.21
C LEU A 78 10.68 -11.99 -4.89
N GLY A 79 11.62 -11.17 -4.41
CA GLY A 79 12.96 -11.10 -4.96
C GLY A 79 13.68 -12.44 -4.91
N GLY A 80 14.09 -12.95 -6.07
CA GLY A 80 14.76 -14.25 -6.20
C GLY A 80 13.83 -15.47 -6.26
N LEU A 81 12.50 -15.28 -6.11
CA LEU A 81 11.52 -16.34 -6.30
C LEU A 81 11.21 -16.56 -7.78
N ASN A 82 10.90 -17.80 -8.12
CA ASN A 82 10.44 -18.17 -9.45
C ASN A 82 8.90 -18.12 -9.49
N ILE A 83 8.37 -17.12 -10.20
CA ILE A 83 6.93 -16.95 -10.43
C ILE A 83 6.70 -16.88 -11.93
N ALA A 84 6.19 -17.96 -12.50
CA ALA A 84 5.89 -18.04 -13.91
C ALA A 84 4.73 -17.09 -14.28
N PRO A 85 4.68 -16.59 -15.52
CA PRO A 85 3.51 -15.90 -16.05
C PRO A 85 2.24 -16.76 -15.93
N TRP A 86 1.10 -16.09 -15.91
CA TRP A 86 -0.17 -16.80 -15.88
C TRP A 86 -0.36 -17.68 -17.12
N SER A 87 -0.86 -18.87 -16.90
CA SER A 87 -1.37 -19.78 -17.95
C SER A 87 -2.50 -20.62 -17.36
N PRO A 88 -3.37 -21.23 -18.20
CA PRO A 88 -4.41 -22.14 -17.71
C PRO A 88 -3.89 -23.33 -16.90
N LYS A 89 -2.66 -23.73 -17.15
CA LYS A 89 -1.94 -24.79 -16.42
C LYS A 89 -0.53 -24.28 -16.09
N PRO A 90 -0.41 -23.43 -15.07
CA PRO A 90 0.88 -22.89 -14.70
C PRO A 90 1.80 -24.01 -14.17
N PRO A 91 3.11 -23.91 -14.38
CA PRO A 91 4.05 -24.85 -13.78
C PRO A 91 4.01 -24.74 -12.25
N GLU A 92 4.50 -25.78 -11.58
CA GLU A 92 4.78 -25.69 -10.16
C GLU A 92 5.93 -24.72 -9.93
N ASP A 93 5.71 -23.74 -9.08
CA ASP A 93 6.65 -22.68 -8.74
C ASP A 93 6.39 -22.15 -7.31
N ASP A 94 7.09 -21.07 -6.92
CA ASP A 94 7.03 -20.56 -5.55
C ASP A 94 5.65 -19.98 -5.16
N MET A 95 4.70 -19.84 -6.10
CA MET A 95 3.32 -19.47 -5.78
C MET A 95 2.63 -20.47 -4.86
N LYS A 96 3.06 -21.73 -4.83
CA LYS A 96 2.50 -22.76 -3.94
C LYS A 96 2.61 -22.39 -2.46
N ASP A 97 3.68 -21.68 -2.07
CA ASP A 97 3.93 -21.29 -0.68
C ASP A 97 3.33 -19.90 -0.37
N ILE A 98 2.98 -19.13 -1.41
CA ILE A 98 2.44 -17.77 -1.30
C ILE A 98 0.91 -17.79 -1.25
N LEU A 99 0.25 -18.53 -2.14
CA LEU A 99 -1.21 -18.55 -2.25
C LEU A 99 -1.92 -18.87 -0.92
N PRO A 100 -1.48 -19.84 -0.09
CA PRO A 100 -2.12 -20.13 1.18
C PRO A 100 -2.15 -18.94 2.15
N LYS A 101 -1.18 -18.02 2.08
CA LYS A 101 -1.14 -16.83 2.95
C LYS A 101 -2.28 -15.86 2.65
N PHE A 102 -2.76 -15.83 1.41
CA PHE A 102 -3.92 -15.03 0.99
C PHE A 102 -5.27 -15.69 1.36
N GLN A 103 -5.25 -16.96 1.73
CA GLN A 103 -6.43 -17.71 2.20
C GLN A 103 -6.54 -17.71 3.73
N ASP A 104 -5.60 -17.09 4.45
CA ASP A 104 -5.64 -16.97 5.90
C ASP A 104 -6.94 -16.25 6.33
N PRO A 105 -7.77 -16.87 7.18
CA PRO A 105 -8.99 -16.22 7.69
C PRO A 105 -8.75 -14.90 8.42
N ALA A 106 -7.55 -14.69 8.96
CA ALA A 106 -7.16 -13.44 9.61
C ALA A 106 -6.74 -12.35 8.62
N LEU A 107 -6.66 -12.65 7.31
CA LEU A 107 -6.27 -11.65 6.32
C LEU A 107 -7.26 -10.48 6.31
N GLY A 108 -6.81 -9.32 6.79
CA GLY A 108 -7.58 -8.09 6.85
C GLY A 108 -7.27 -7.11 5.70
N GLY A 109 -6.11 -7.20 5.07
CA GLY A 109 -5.72 -6.28 4.00
C GLY A 109 -4.39 -6.62 3.35
N VAL A 110 -4.08 -5.93 2.24
CA VAL A 110 -2.86 -6.19 1.45
C VAL A 110 -2.18 -4.88 1.05
N ILE A 111 -0.85 -4.86 1.07
CA ILE A 111 -0.04 -3.76 0.53
C ILE A 111 0.85 -4.33 -0.58
N ILE A 112 0.67 -3.87 -1.81
CA ILE A 112 1.48 -4.31 -2.95
C ILE A 112 2.55 -3.27 -3.24
N GLY A 113 3.80 -3.70 -3.24
CA GLY A 113 4.94 -2.87 -3.63
C GLY A 113 5.51 -3.27 -4.98
N SER A 114 5.75 -2.30 -5.86
CA SER A 114 6.42 -2.54 -7.14
C SER A 114 7.48 -1.47 -7.42
N PRO A 115 8.65 -1.85 -7.96
CA PRO A 115 9.49 -0.85 -8.62
C PRO A 115 8.77 -0.34 -9.86
N CYS A 116 8.98 0.93 -10.19
CA CYS A 116 8.51 1.52 -11.43
C CYS A 116 9.58 1.30 -12.52
N TYR A 117 9.32 0.38 -13.43
CA TYR A 117 10.18 0.11 -14.58
C TYR A 117 9.51 0.58 -15.87
N PHE A 118 10.16 1.49 -16.60
CA PHE A 118 9.63 2.01 -17.86
C PHE A 118 8.17 2.52 -17.73
N ARG A 119 7.88 3.24 -16.64
CA ARG A 119 6.56 3.80 -16.29
C ARG A 119 5.47 2.74 -16.05
N SER A 120 5.87 1.53 -15.63
CA SER A 120 4.93 0.41 -15.39
C SER A 120 5.37 -0.41 -14.19
N LEU A 121 4.47 -1.28 -13.71
CA LEU A 121 4.80 -2.29 -12.72
C LEU A 121 5.87 -3.26 -13.26
N SER A 122 6.62 -3.88 -12.38
CA SER A 122 7.61 -4.89 -12.78
C SER A 122 6.93 -6.10 -13.43
N GLY A 123 7.64 -6.79 -14.32
CA GLY A 123 7.16 -8.07 -14.88
C GLY A 123 6.84 -9.09 -13.78
N LEU A 124 7.64 -9.12 -12.71
CA LEU A 124 7.39 -9.97 -11.54
C LEU A 124 6.07 -9.60 -10.84
N ALA A 125 5.77 -8.31 -10.69
CA ALA A 125 4.49 -7.86 -10.13
C ALA A 125 3.32 -8.33 -11.00
N LYS A 126 3.45 -8.21 -12.32
CA LYS A 126 2.40 -8.65 -13.26
C LYS A 126 2.18 -10.15 -13.17
N CYS A 127 3.24 -10.95 -13.22
CA CYS A 127 3.15 -12.40 -13.04
C CYS A 127 2.47 -12.76 -11.72
N PHE A 128 2.94 -12.20 -10.61
CA PHE A 128 2.38 -12.46 -9.29
C PHE A 128 0.87 -12.13 -9.21
N LEU A 129 0.47 -10.94 -9.66
CA LEU A 129 -0.91 -10.50 -9.60
C LEU A 129 -1.84 -11.37 -10.44
N GLU A 130 -1.42 -11.81 -11.62
CA GLU A 130 -2.17 -12.75 -12.44
C GLU A 130 -2.27 -14.14 -11.81
N ARG A 131 -1.22 -14.58 -11.12
CA ARG A 131 -1.17 -15.90 -10.46
C ARG A 131 -2.01 -15.96 -9.18
N LEU A 132 -2.60 -14.85 -8.74
CA LEU A 132 -3.66 -14.85 -7.72
C LEU A 132 -5.02 -15.35 -8.27
N ALA A 133 -5.15 -15.60 -9.58
CA ALA A 133 -6.41 -16.03 -10.24
C ALA A 133 -7.16 -17.18 -9.53
N PRO A 134 -6.50 -18.20 -8.94
CA PRO A 134 -7.20 -19.25 -8.19
C PRO A 134 -8.01 -18.74 -6.98
N LEU A 135 -7.72 -17.54 -6.49
CA LEU A 135 -8.46 -16.93 -5.38
C LEU A 135 -9.80 -16.29 -5.80
N ARG A 136 -10.15 -16.34 -7.10
CA ARG A 136 -11.42 -15.85 -7.63
C ARG A 136 -12.51 -16.92 -7.67
N GLU A 137 -12.13 -18.18 -7.80
CA GLU A 137 -13.06 -19.32 -7.98
C GLU A 137 -12.80 -20.42 -6.94
N PRO A 138 -13.80 -21.08 -6.41
CA PRO A 138 -15.26 -20.86 -6.61
C PRO A 138 -15.80 -19.69 -5.76
N LYS A 139 -14.97 -19.05 -4.94
CA LYS A 139 -15.32 -17.93 -4.07
C LYS A 139 -14.23 -16.86 -4.20
N MET A 140 -14.64 -15.62 -4.37
CA MET A 140 -13.72 -14.48 -4.39
C MET A 140 -13.13 -14.22 -2.99
N VAL A 141 -12.02 -14.88 -2.68
CA VAL A 141 -11.39 -14.86 -1.34
C VAL A 141 -10.93 -13.46 -0.91
N LEU A 142 -10.54 -12.64 -1.88
CA LEU A 142 -10.01 -11.28 -1.66
C LEU A 142 -11.09 -10.19 -1.72
N ALA A 143 -12.33 -10.54 -2.06
CA ALA A 143 -13.41 -9.55 -2.12
C ALA A 143 -13.56 -8.81 -0.78
N ASP A 144 -13.86 -7.52 -0.88
CA ASP A 144 -14.08 -6.60 0.24
C ASP A 144 -12.86 -6.36 1.16
N LYS A 145 -11.70 -6.92 0.83
CA LYS A 145 -10.46 -6.63 1.57
C LYS A 145 -9.82 -5.35 1.05
N PRO A 146 -9.42 -4.41 1.94
CA PRO A 146 -8.70 -3.22 1.54
C PRO A 146 -7.30 -3.56 1.02
N PHE A 147 -6.86 -2.79 0.02
CA PHE A 147 -5.49 -2.84 -0.44
C PHE A 147 -4.89 -1.45 -0.62
N GLY A 148 -3.58 -1.34 -0.43
CA GLY A 148 -2.77 -0.19 -0.74
C GLY A 148 -1.66 -0.54 -1.71
N VAL A 149 -1.13 0.46 -2.42
CA VAL A 149 -0.02 0.27 -3.35
C VAL A 149 1.11 1.22 -3.00
N VAL A 150 2.35 0.72 -3.03
CA VAL A 150 3.57 1.49 -2.82
C VAL A 150 4.50 1.27 -4.01
N THR A 151 4.93 2.34 -4.66
CA THR A 151 5.83 2.25 -5.81
C THR A 151 7.14 2.97 -5.55
N VAL A 152 8.22 2.43 -6.08
CA VAL A 152 9.57 2.99 -5.93
C VAL A 152 10.15 3.27 -7.30
N GLY A 153 10.58 4.51 -7.55
CA GLY A 153 11.21 4.91 -8.79
C GLY A 153 12.50 5.69 -8.56
N THR A 154 13.36 5.75 -9.57
CA THR A 154 14.62 6.52 -9.52
C THR A 154 14.40 8.02 -9.76
N PHE A 155 13.29 8.36 -10.41
CA PHE A 155 12.93 9.75 -10.70
C PHE A 155 11.58 10.08 -10.10
N ARG A 156 11.40 11.28 -9.51
CA ARG A 156 10.14 11.71 -8.87
C ARG A 156 8.94 11.63 -9.83
N ASN A 157 9.12 11.97 -11.08
CA ASN A 157 8.07 11.90 -12.12
C ASN A 157 8.27 10.70 -13.06
N GLY A 158 8.78 9.58 -12.52
CA GLY A 158 9.18 8.38 -13.27
C GLY A 158 8.02 7.47 -13.68
N GLY A 159 6.79 7.79 -13.26
CA GLY A 159 5.60 6.97 -13.54
C GLY A 159 5.10 6.18 -12.34
N GLN A 160 5.48 6.56 -11.12
CA GLN A 160 5.04 5.89 -9.88
C GLN A 160 3.52 5.88 -9.76
N GLU A 161 2.86 7.02 -10.00
CA GLU A 161 1.38 7.12 -9.95
C GLU A 161 0.72 6.22 -10.98
N LEU A 162 1.21 6.24 -12.24
CA LEU A 162 0.71 5.37 -13.29
C LEU A 162 0.88 3.87 -12.93
N THR A 163 2.00 3.51 -12.29
CA THR A 163 2.23 2.15 -11.81
C THR A 163 1.24 1.76 -10.71
N ILE A 164 0.90 2.68 -9.81
CA ILE A 164 -0.13 2.49 -8.78
C ILE A 164 -1.47 2.19 -9.44
N GLU A 165 -1.91 3.01 -10.40
CA GLU A 165 -3.17 2.86 -11.11
C GLU A 165 -3.28 1.51 -11.84
N GLN A 166 -2.20 1.05 -12.46
CA GLN A 166 -2.16 -0.26 -13.12
C GLN A 166 -2.37 -1.41 -12.13
N ILE A 167 -1.74 -1.34 -10.97
CA ILE A 167 -1.91 -2.37 -9.92
C ILE A 167 -3.33 -2.30 -9.34
N GLN A 168 -3.87 -1.11 -9.12
CA GLN A 168 -5.24 -0.91 -8.65
C GLN A 168 -6.25 -1.52 -9.63
N ALA A 169 -6.10 -1.26 -10.93
CA ALA A 169 -6.96 -1.82 -11.97
C ALA A 169 -6.99 -3.36 -11.95
N ILE A 170 -5.85 -4.01 -11.70
CA ILE A 170 -5.78 -5.47 -11.59
C ILE A 170 -6.48 -5.95 -10.31
N LEU A 171 -6.25 -5.31 -9.16
CA LEU A 171 -6.82 -5.76 -7.89
C LEU A 171 -8.33 -5.55 -7.79
N LEU A 172 -8.89 -4.58 -8.52
CA LEU A 172 -10.34 -4.44 -8.69
C LEU A 172 -10.97 -5.70 -9.32
N CYS A 173 -10.24 -6.43 -10.17
CA CYS A 173 -10.72 -7.71 -10.73
C CYS A 173 -10.86 -8.82 -9.67
N TYR A 174 -10.32 -8.63 -8.47
CA TYR A 174 -10.44 -9.52 -7.32
C TYR A 174 -11.49 -9.04 -6.31
N GLY A 175 -12.26 -7.99 -6.64
CA GLY A 175 -13.28 -7.41 -5.75
C GLY A 175 -12.69 -6.67 -4.55
N MET A 176 -11.42 -6.34 -4.57
CA MET A 176 -10.74 -5.65 -3.47
C MET A 176 -11.09 -4.16 -3.44
N ILE A 177 -10.97 -3.53 -2.26
CA ILE A 177 -11.27 -2.12 -2.03
C ILE A 177 -9.97 -1.30 -2.02
N PRO A 178 -9.77 -0.35 -2.95
CA PRO A 178 -8.59 0.49 -2.94
C PRO A 178 -8.59 1.44 -1.74
N ALA A 179 -7.53 1.41 -0.94
CA ALA A 179 -7.32 2.33 0.15
C ALA A 179 -6.68 3.61 -0.38
N GLY A 180 -7.48 4.64 -0.66
CA GLY A 180 -6.97 5.97 -0.94
C GLY A 180 -6.24 6.53 0.28
N GLY A 181 -5.09 7.19 0.06
CA GLY A 181 -4.29 7.77 1.11
C GLY A 181 -4.81 9.12 1.60
N ARG A 182 -4.25 9.60 2.71
CA ARG A 182 -4.35 11.00 3.14
C ARG A 182 -3.29 11.83 2.40
N PRO A 183 -3.49 13.15 2.22
CA PRO A 183 -2.43 13.97 1.66
C PRO A 183 -1.08 13.77 2.37
N PRO A 184 0.02 13.66 1.62
CA PRO A 184 0.18 13.76 0.17
C PRO A 184 0.10 12.42 -0.59
N ALA A 185 -0.46 11.36 -0.03
CA ALA A 185 -0.40 10.00 -0.56
C ALA A 185 -1.61 9.57 -1.42
N PHE A 186 -2.44 10.46 -1.86
CA PHE A 186 -3.76 10.26 -2.50
C PHE A 186 -4.06 8.87 -3.09
N GLN A 187 -3.31 8.41 -4.12
CA GLN A 187 -3.51 7.10 -4.75
C GLN A 187 -2.75 5.96 -4.08
N GLY A 188 -1.68 6.30 -3.33
CA GLY A 188 -0.78 5.33 -2.71
C GLY A 188 0.60 5.92 -2.41
N GLY A 189 1.54 5.08 -2.03
CA GLY A 189 2.91 5.48 -1.71
C GLY A 189 3.78 5.66 -2.94
N THR A 190 4.40 6.84 -3.10
CA THR A 190 5.34 7.15 -4.17
C THR A 190 6.71 7.47 -3.59
N VAL A 191 7.65 6.54 -3.69
CA VAL A 191 8.97 6.64 -3.06
C VAL A 191 10.06 6.83 -4.11
N LEU A 192 10.99 7.74 -3.82
CA LEU A 192 12.17 7.98 -4.64
C LEU A 192 13.35 7.15 -4.13
N SER A 193 13.97 6.38 -5.02
CA SER A 193 15.22 5.68 -4.75
C SER A 193 16.39 6.46 -5.33
N THR A 194 17.34 6.84 -4.49
CA THR A 194 18.59 7.47 -4.90
C THR A 194 19.76 6.58 -4.50
N LYS A 195 20.54 6.12 -5.48
CA LYS A 195 21.68 5.21 -5.24
C LYS A 195 21.28 3.96 -4.44
N ASP A 196 20.15 3.35 -4.81
CA ASP A 196 19.57 2.17 -4.12
C ASP A 196 19.20 2.38 -2.64
N GLU A 197 18.99 3.62 -2.23
CA GLU A 197 18.49 3.97 -0.90
C GLU A 197 17.24 4.86 -0.98
N ILE A 198 16.38 4.75 0.03
CA ILE A 198 15.13 5.51 0.16
C ILE A 198 15.09 6.38 1.40
N SER A 199 16.07 6.24 2.29
CA SER A 199 16.10 6.94 3.58
C SER A 199 16.14 8.47 3.47
N GLY A 200 16.63 8.99 2.35
CA GLY A 200 16.63 10.43 2.06
C GLY A 200 15.31 10.98 1.52
N ASP A 201 14.33 10.14 1.23
CA ASP A 201 13.02 10.57 0.72
C ASP A 201 11.94 10.56 1.80
N GLU A 202 12.03 11.49 2.75
CA GLU A 202 11.06 11.59 3.85
C GLU A 202 9.63 11.80 3.35
N LEU A 203 9.43 12.58 2.29
CA LEU A 203 8.12 12.77 1.67
C LEU A 203 7.57 11.44 1.15
N GLY A 204 8.35 10.73 0.34
CA GLY A 204 7.94 9.44 -0.23
C GLY A 204 7.70 8.38 0.86
N LEU A 205 8.57 8.28 1.86
CA LEU A 205 8.37 7.40 3.01
C LEU A 205 7.11 7.79 3.79
N GLY A 206 6.82 9.08 3.93
CA GLY A 206 5.57 9.58 4.51
C GLY A 206 4.35 9.08 3.73
N THR A 207 4.38 9.10 2.39
CA THR A 207 3.29 8.56 1.56
C THR A 207 3.12 7.05 1.73
N ALA A 208 4.21 6.29 1.83
CA ALA A 208 4.17 4.84 2.07
C ALA A 208 3.56 4.52 3.44
N ARG A 209 3.99 5.20 4.51
CA ARG A 209 3.43 5.06 5.86
C ARG A 209 1.93 5.38 5.88
N ASN A 210 1.51 6.48 5.26
CA ASN A 210 0.10 6.86 5.16
C ASN A 210 -0.74 5.80 4.43
N THR A 211 -0.19 5.17 3.40
CA THR A 211 -0.85 4.04 2.71
C THR A 211 -1.06 2.87 3.67
N GLY A 212 -0.05 2.50 4.46
CA GLY A 212 -0.17 1.45 5.47
C GLY A 212 -1.21 1.75 6.54
N LEU A 213 -1.18 2.96 7.11
CA LEU A 213 -2.18 3.43 8.07
C LEU A 213 -3.61 3.36 7.51
N ARG A 214 -3.79 3.71 6.24
CA ARG A 214 -5.10 3.71 5.62
C ARG A 214 -5.63 2.31 5.36
N VAL A 215 -4.77 1.37 4.96
CA VAL A 215 -5.14 -0.05 4.83
C VAL A 215 -5.55 -0.62 6.18
N ALA A 216 -4.80 -0.33 7.25
CA ALA A 216 -5.12 -0.77 8.60
C ALA A 216 -6.47 -0.21 9.10
N ASP A 217 -6.71 1.10 8.92
CA ASP A 217 -7.97 1.75 9.31
C ASP A 217 -9.18 1.10 8.61
N LEU A 218 -9.07 0.83 7.30
CA LEU A 218 -10.14 0.16 6.56
C LEU A 218 -10.31 -1.31 6.99
N ALA A 219 -9.21 -2.04 7.20
CA ALA A 219 -9.27 -3.42 7.66
C ALA A 219 -10.00 -3.53 9.01
N LEU A 220 -9.73 -2.60 9.93
CA LEU A 220 -10.38 -2.55 11.25
C LEU A 220 -11.87 -2.18 11.17
N ARG A 221 -12.29 -1.39 10.19
CA ARG A 221 -13.69 -0.98 9.99
C ARG A 221 -14.53 -2.05 9.31
N LEU A 222 -13.90 -2.92 8.51
CA LEU A 222 -14.57 -3.95 7.71
C LEU A 222 -14.57 -5.32 8.40
N ALA A 223 -13.88 -5.46 9.54
CA ALA A 223 -13.85 -6.66 10.39
C ALA A 223 -14.98 -6.63 11.41
#